data_35415a8b6ce9cef6da05140e7ef4610d
#
_entry.id   35415a8b6ce9cef6da05140e7ef4610d
#
_cell.length_a   1.000
_cell.length_b   1.000
_cell.length_c   1.000
_cell.angle_alpha   90.00
_cell.angle_beta   90.00
_cell.angle_gamma   90.00
#
_symmetry.space_group_name_H-M   'P 1'
#
loop_
_entity.id
_entity.type
_entity.pdbx_description
1 polymer ?
#
loop_
_entity_poly.entity_id
_entity_poly.type
_entity_poly.pdbx_seq_one_letter_code
_entity_poly.pdbx_strand_id
1 'polypeptide(L)'
;MRILFQTVFFAFILFLGFVFKAPIAFPQNLTKHLLEQTSEGLASQVRMRGDPIRGGILFHTSTAGCVKCHSDGQLPSPLGPKLTDIDPTTSDIYLIESVLNPSQVIRKGYETVSVLTTNGQIKTGILTSQNTTQVVLRELTDLLNPTIIPQSQIDEIEKTSLSIMPQGLVDSLRNEGEFYDLMRYVFEVVHGGSPRARELRPTPEELVFKDDSVGLDHAGILQRLGAKDLK
;
A
#
# COMPACT_ATOMS: atom_id res chain seq x y z
N MET A 1 -13.82 69.01 17.96
CA MET A 1 -13.58 67.70 18.70
C MET A 1 -14.44 66.55 18.18
N ARG A 2 -14.92 66.59 16.94
CA ARG A 2 -15.73 65.54 16.31
C ARG A 2 -15.06 64.85 15.11
N ILE A 3 -13.95 65.35 14.63
CA ILE A 3 -13.27 64.84 13.41
C ILE A 3 -12.17 63.80 13.76
N LEU A 4 -11.63 63.83 14.97
CA LEU A 4 -10.57 62.88 15.39
C LEU A 4 -11.07 61.49 15.75
N PHE A 5 -12.37 61.31 16.00
CA PHE A 5 -12.94 60.01 16.39
C PHE A 5 -13.32 59.12 15.21
N GLN A 6 -13.51 59.69 14.03
CA GLN A 6 -13.90 58.94 12.84
C GLN A 6 -12.72 58.28 12.09
N THR A 7 -11.52 58.82 12.21
CA THR A 7 -10.33 58.30 11.55
C THR A 7 -9.72 57.09 12.26
N VAL A 8 -9.89 56.98 13.58
CA VAL A 8 -9.39 55.83 14.36
C VAL A 8 -10.28 54.62 14.20
N PHE A 9 -11.58 54.79 13.98
CA PHE A 9 -12.52 53.66 13.81
C PHE A 9 -12.40 52.99 12.44
N PHE A 10 -12.02 53.73 11.40
CA PHE A 10 -11.82 53.17 10.06
C PHE A 10 -10.50 52.41 9.91
N ALA A 11 -9.45 52.78 10.69
CA ALA A 11 -8.18 52.05 10.69
C ALA A 11 -8.26 50.69 11.39
N PHE A 12 -9.20 50.54 12.37
CA PHE A 12 -9.36 49.27 13.10
C PHE A 12 -10.15 48.21 12.33
N ILE A 13 -11.02 48.61 11.40
CA ILE A 13 -11.84 47.69 10.58
C ILE A 13 -11.01 47.10 9.44
N LEU A 14 -9.95 47.76 8.97
CA LEU A 14 -9.07 47.28 7.89
C LEU A 14 -8.05 46.22 8.35
N PHE A 15 -7.86 46.03 9.66
CA PHE A 15 -6.88 45.08 10.20
C PHE A 15 -7.49 43.71 10.54
N LEU A 16 -8.83 43.55 10.54
CA LEU A 16 -9.50 42.30 10.89
C LEU A 16 -9.83 41.41 9.67
N GLY A 17 -9.41 41.77 8.47
CA GLY A 17 -9.78 41.09 7.22
C GLY A 17 -8.76 40.13 6.64
N PHE A 18 -7.54 40.02 7.19
CA PHE A 18 -6.53 39.11 6.65
C PHE A 18 -6.41 37.82 7.50
N VAL A 19 -7.50 37.07 7.55
CA VAL A 19 -7.37 35.65 7.91
C VAL A 19 -6.64 34.98 6.73
N PHE A 20 -5.33 34.82 6.87
CA PHE A 20 -4.53 33.96 6.02
C PHE A 20 -5.14 32.55 6.12
N LYS A 21 -6.05 32.19 5.22
CA LYS A 21 -6.31 30.79 4.90
C LYS A 21 -5.01 30.27 4.29
N ALA A 22 -4.10 29.74 5.12
CA ALA A 22 -3.03 28.92 4.62
C ALA A 22 -3.68 27.84 3.73
N PRO A 23 -3.29 27.69 2.47
CA PRO A 23 -3.77 26.59 1.66
C PRO A 23 -3.39 25.34 2.43
N ILE A 24 -4.35 24.46 2.72
CA ILE A 24 -4.09 23.09 3.13
C ILE A 24 -3.47 22.48 1.89
N ALA A 25 -2.14 22.53 1.82
CA ALA A 25 -1.39 21.82 0.81
C ALA A 25 -1.57 20.34 1.13
N PHE A 26 -2.51 19.68 0.46
CA PHE A 26 -2.47 18.22 0.36
C PHE A 26 -1.12 17.90 -0.29
N PRO A 27 -0.32 16.99 0.30
CA PRO A 27 0.92 16.56 -0.31
C PRO A 27 0.57 15.83 -1.63
N GLN A 28 0.50 16.61 -2.70
CA GLN A 28 0.41 16.04 -4.04
C GLN A 28 1.73 15.32 -4.28
N ASN A 29 1.68 13.99 -4.28
CA ASN A 29 2.80 13.12 -4.59
C ASN A 29 3.79 12.87 -3.42
N LEU A 30 3.29 12.23 -2.37
CA LEU A 30 4.12 11.78 -1.24
C LEU A 30 5.25 10.86 -1.72
N THR A 31 4.99 9.98 -2.68
CA THR A 31 6.00 9.12 -3.30
C THR A 31 7.18 9.93 -3.83
N LYS A 32 6.92 11.01 -4.58
CA LYS A 32 7.98 11.86 -5.12
C LYS A 32 8.80 12.52 -4.00
N HIS A 33 8.12 13.04 -2.99
CA HIS A 33 8.79 13.67 -1.86
C HIS A 33 9.67 12.69 -1.07
N LEU A 34 9.21 11.44 -0.88
CA LEU A 34 10.00 10.39 -0.24
C LEU A 34 11.19 9.96 -1.10
N LEU A 35 11.03 9.90 -2.43
CA LEU A 35 12.11 9.57 -3.36
C LEU A 35 13.20 10.65 -3.49
N GLU A 36 12.94 11.88 -3.03
CA GLU A 36 13.96 12.95 -2.92
C GLU A 36 14.90 12.73 -1.71
N GLN A 37 14.53 11.84 -0.79
CA GLN A 37 15.33 11.47 0.37
C GLN A 37 16.14 10.20 0.09
N THR A 38 17.20 9.95 0.86
CA THR A 38 17.95 8.68 0.75
C THR A 38 17.20 7.56 1.47
N SER A 39 17.30 6.35 0.95
CA SER A 39 16.66 5.17 1.56
C SER A 39 17.19 4.89 2.96
N GLU A 40 18.48 5.19 3.24
CA GLU A 40 19.10 5.11 4.56
C GLU A 40 18.51 6.14 5.53
N GLY A 41 18.32 7.38 5.05
CA GLY A 41 17.68 8.45 5.82
C GLY A 41 16.25 8.09 6.20
N LEU A 42 15.47 7.60 5.24
CA LEU A 42 14.11 7.12 5.46
C LEU A 42 14.07 5.96 6.47
N ALA A 43 14.96 4.95 6.33
CA ALA A 43 15.04 3.84 7.26
C ALA A 43 15.33 4.31 8.69
N SER A 44 16.22 5.29 8.87
CA SER A 44 16.49 5.92 10.15
C SER A 44 15.26 6.62 10.73
N GLN A 45 14.54 7.42 9.92
CA GLN A 45 13.30 8.09 10.35
C GLN A 45 12.21 7.09 10.74
N VAL A 46 12.02 6.03 9.96
CA VAL A 46 11.10 4.94 10.28
C VAL A 46 11.41 4.32 11.63
N ARG A 47 12.68 4.00 11.91
CA ARG A 47 13.10 3.43 13.20
C ARG A 47 12.88 4.38 14.37
N MET A 48 13.12 5.67 14.19
CA MET A 48 13.04 6.66 15.27
C MET A 48 11.61 7.16 15.53
N ARG A 49 10.77 7.26 14.50
CA ARG A 49 9.48 7.97 14.57
C ARG A 49 8.27 7.10 14.29
N GLY A 50 8.46 5.98 13.59
CA GLY A 50 7.37 5.09 13.21
C GLY A 50 6.81 4.30 14.41
N ASP A 51 5.48 4.19 14.46
CA ASP A 51 4.74 3.41 15.44
C ASP A 51 4.19 2.13 14.76
N PRO A 52 4.66 0.93 15.14
CA PRO A 52 4.26 -0.29 14.47
C PRO A 52 2.78 -0.67 14.72
N ILE A 53 2.16 -0.20 15.81
CA ILE A 53 0.74 -0.48 16.09
C ILE A 53 -0.13 0.33 15.11
N ARG A 54 0.14 1.65 14.98
CA ARG A 54 -0.54 2.48 13.96
C ARG A 54 -0.25 1.98 12.54
N GLY A 55 0.98 1.53 12.29
CA GLY A 55 1.38 0.93 11.03
C GLY A 55 0.60 -0.33 10.69
N GLY A 56 0.31 -1.18 11.67
CA GLY A 56 -0.54 -2.35 11.53
C GLY A 56 -1.96 -1.97 11.10
N ILE A 57 -2.56 -0.96 11.73
CA ILE A 57 -3.86 -0.42 11.34
C ILE A 57 -3.81 0.07 9.88
N LEU A 58 -2.80 0.88 9.51
CA LEU A 58 -2.65 1.38 8.14
C LEU A 58 -2.47 0.26 7.11
N PHE A 59 -1.71 -0.78 7.44
CA PHE A 59 -1.51 -1.95 6.56
C PHE A 59 -2.84 -2.63 6.20
N HIS A 60 -3.73 -2.74 7.17
CA HIS A 60 -5.02 -3.41 7.01
C HIS A 60 -6.12 -2.50 6.47
N THR A 61 -6.06 -1.19 6.74
CA THR A 61 -7.19 -0.28 6.51
C THR A 61 -6.93 0.81 5.49
N SER A 62 -5.66 1.15 5.19
CA SER A 62 -5.37 2.26 4.27
C SER A 62 -5.83 1.96 2.83
N THR A 63 -6.10 3.02 2.09
CA THR A 63 -6.40 2.94 0.65
C THR A 63 -5.22 2.40 -0.17
N ALA A 64 -3.99 2.40 0.40
CA ALA A 64 -2.83 1.71 -0.17
C ALA A 64 -3.09 0.21 -0.38
N GLY A 65 -3.97 -0.38 0.44
CA GLY A 65 -4.47 -1.73 0.23
C GLY A 65 -3.42 -2.84 0.35
N CYS A 66 -2.40 -2.66 1.20
CA CYS A 66 -1.29 -3.60 1.34
C CYS A 66 -1.76 -5.03 1.64
N VAL A 67 -2.74 -5.19 2.54
CA VAL A 67 -3.32 -6.48 2.91
C VAL A 67 -4.04 -7.20 1.76
N LYS A 68 -4.44 -6.47 0.71
CA LYS A 68 -5.09 -7.09 -0.47
C LYS A 68 -4.15 -8.00 -1.24
N CYS A 69 -2.84 -7.71 -1.21
CA CYS A 69 -1.81 -8.46 -1.93
C CYS A 69 -0.84 -9.18 -1.00
N HIS A 70 -0.55 -8.62 0.16
CA HIS A 70 0.39 -9.17 1.14
C HIS A 70 -0.33 -9.72 2.36
N SER A 71 0.19 -10.82 2.90
CA SER A 71 -0.25 -11.36 4.19
C SER A 71 0.80 -11.09 5.25
N ASP A 72 0.35 -10.83 6.48
CA ASP A 72 1.16 -10.81 7.70
C ASP A 72 1.24 -12.17 8.39
N GLY A 73 0.77 -13.22 7.72
CA GLY A 73 0.89 -14.61 8.20
C GLY A 73 -0.42 -15.33 8.48
N GLN A 74 -1.57 -14.68 8.34
CA GLN A 74 -2.87 -15.32 8.62
C GLN A 74 -3.63 -15.77 7.38
N LEU A 75 -3.67 -14.91 6.38
CA LEU A 75 -4.39 -15.14 5.15
C LEU A 75 -3.41 -15.55 4.03
N PRO A 76 -3.89 -16.25 3.01
CA PRO A 76 -3.10 -16.42 1.80
C PRO A 76 -2.66 -15.07 1.24
N SER A 77 -1.46 -15.02 0.66
CA SER A 77 -0.93 -13.85 -0.01
C SER A 77 -1.18 -14.02 -1.51
N PRO A 78 -2.19 -13.36 -2.08
CA PRO A 78 -2.60 -13.68 -3.45
C PRO A 78 -1.58 -13.24 -4.50
N LEU A 79 -0.94 -12.08 -4.32
CA LEU A 79 -0.08 -11.49 -5.35
C LEU A 79 1.30 -11.07 -4.84
N GLY A 80 1.46 -10.76 -3.57
CA GLY A 80 2.73 -10.36 -2.98
C GLY A 80 3.33 -11.44 -2.10
N PRO A 81 4.60 -11.35 -1.70
CA PRO A 81 5.14 -12.23 -0.68
C PRO A 81 4.43 -12.04 0.67
N LYS A 82 4.25 -13.13 1.37
CA LYS A 82 3.83 -13.10 2.76
C LYS A 82 4.96 -12.47 3.58
N LEU A 83 4.67 -11.41 4.34
CA LEU A 83 5.70 -10.63 5.04
C LEU A 83 6.51 -11.47 6.02
N THR A 84 5.86 -12.43 6.69
CA THR A 84 6.52 -13.33 7.66
C THR A 84 7.39 -14.41 7.01
N ASP A 85 7.34 -14.57 5.69
CA ASP A 85 8.16 -15.53 4.93
C ASP A 85 9.31 -14.81 4.18
N ILE A 86 9.45 -13.51 4.36
CA ILE A 86 10.61 -12.75 3.90
C ILE A 86 11.78 -13.06 4.85
N ASP A 87 12.99 -13.20 4.28
CA ASP A 87 14.20 -13.42 5.08
C ASP A 87 14.34 -12.33 6.16
N PRO A 88 14.41 -12.69 7.45
CA PRO A 88 14.50 -11.70 8.53
C PRO A 88 15.78 -10.87 8.49
N THR A 89 16.78 -11.24 7.69
CA THR A 89 18.01 -10.46 7.47
C THR A 89 17.88 -9.43 6.34
N THR A 90 16.72 -9.37 5.68
CA THR A 90 16.44 -8.37 4.63
C THR A 90 16.60 -6.96 5.18
N SER A 91 17.38 -6.11 4.51
CA SER A 91 17.64 -4.76 5.01
C SER A 91 16.38 -3.87 4.94
N ASP A 92 16.27 -2.94 5.90
CA ASP A 92 15.21 -1.92 5.90
C ASP A 92 15.23 -1.06 4.64
N ILE A 93 16.44 -0.77 4.13
CA ILE A 93 16.64 -0.03 2.89
C ILE A 93 15.95 -0.74 1.74
N TYR A 94 16.19 -2.04 1.58
CA TYR A 94 15.54 -2.85 0.55
C TYR A 94 14.01 -2.86 0.69
N LEU A 95 13.48 -2.93 1.93
CA LEU A 95 12.02 -2.89 2.16
C LEU A 95 11.43 -1.54 1.76
N ILE A 96 12.11 -0.42 2.05
CA ILE A 96 11.69 0.91 1.61
C ILE A 96 11.68 1.02 0.09
N GLU A 97 12.78 0.61 -0.56
CA GLU A 97 12.91 0.64 -2.00
C GLU A 97 11.87 -0.23 -2.70
N SER A 98 11.56 -1.39 -2.13
CA SER A 98 10.50 -2.28 -2.64
C SER A 98 9.10 -1.64 -2.63
N VAL A 99 8.84 -0.71 -1.71
CA VAL A 99 7.56 0.02 -1.63
C VAL A 99 7.56 1.26 -2.53
N LEU A 100 8.66 2.01 -2.56
CA LEU A 100 8.75 3.26 -3.33
C LEU A 100 9.04 3.04 -4.82
N ASN A 101 9.84 2.02 -5.15
CA ASN A 101 10.26 1.65 -6.51
C ASN A 101 10.06 0.15 -6.77
N PRO A 102 8.81 -0.36 -6.76
CA PRO A 102 8.53 -1.80 -6.77
C PRO A 102 9.00 -2.53 -8.04
N SER A 103 9.26 -1.81 -9.12
CA SER A 103 9.79 -2.38 -10.36
C SER A 103 11.32 -2.38 -10.45
N GLN A 104 12.02 -1.77 -9.48
CA GLN A 104 13.50 -1.71 -9.51
C GLN A 104 14.12 -3.09 -9.29
N VAL A 105 13.58 -3.86 -8.34
CA VAL A 105 14.02 -5.24 -8.05
C VAL A 105 12.79 -6.09 -7.78
N ILE A 106 12.43 -6.93 -8.74
CA ILE A 106 11.32 -7.87 -8.60
C ILE A 106 11.84 -9.18 -7.99
N ARG A 107 11.24 -9.59 -6.86
CA ARG A 107 11.60 -10.83 -6.19
C ARG A 107 11.31 -12.02 -7.09
N LYS A 108 12.26 -12.99 -7.13
CA LYS A 108 12.08 -14.25 -7.88
C LYS A 108 10.77 -14.95 -7.51
N GLY A 109 10.01 -15.36 -8.53
CA GLY A 109 8.69 -15.98 -8.39
C GLY A 109 7.53 -14.98 -8.35
N TYR A 110 7.84 -13.67 -8.48
CA TYR A 110 6.84 -12.60 -8.60
C TYR A 110 7.03 -11.81 -9.91
N GLU A 111 7.76 -12.39 -10.85
CA GLU A 111 7.95 -11.82 -12.18
C GLU A 111 6.62 -11.76 -12.93
N THR A 112 6.37 -10.64 -13.57
CA THR A 112 5.15 -10.41 -14.33
C THR A 112 5.37 -10.75 -15.80
N VAL A 113 4.39 -11.38 -16.40
CA VAL A 113 4.33 -11.64 -17.84
C VAL A 113 3.09 -10.99 -18.45
N SER A 114 3.21 -10.63 -19.72
CA SER A 114 2.10 -10.24 -20.58
C SER A 114 1.85 -11.35 -21.58
N VAL A 115 0.62 -11.85 -21.67
CA VAL A 115 0.19 -12.90 -22.59
C VAL A 115 -0.76 -12.29 -23.60
N LEU A 116 -0.35 -12.27 -24.88
CA LEU A 116 -1.23 -11.97 -26.00
C LEU A 116 -1.95 -13.25 -26.38
N THR A 117 -3.28 -13.19 -26.39
CA THR A 117 -4.12 -14.33 -26.80
C THR A 117 -4.49 -14.23 -28.27
N THR A 118 -4.80 -15.37 -28.90
CA THR A 118 -5.16 -15.48 -30.34
C THR A 118 -6.41 -14.68 -30.73
N ASN A 119 -7.23 -14.27 -29.74
CA ASN A 119 -8.36 -13.36 -29.96
C ASN A 119 -7.99 -11.87 -29.73
N GLY A 120 -6.70 -11.55 -29.59
CA GLY A 120 -6.19 -10.17 -29.42
C GLY A 120 -6.32 -9.58 -28.02
N GLN A 121 -6.65 -10.36 -26.99
CA GLN A 121 -6.67 -9.89 -25.62
C GLN A 121 -5.28 -9.96 -25.00
N ILE A 122 -4.93 -8.96 -24.18
CA ILE A 122 -3.71 -8.96 -23.38
C ILE A 122 -4.08 -9.28 -21.93
N LYS A 123 -3.43 -10.29 -21.37
CA LYS A 123 -3.53 -10.70 -19.97
C LYS A 123 -2.20 -10.50 -19.28
N THR A 124 -2.19 -9.73 -18.18
CA THR A 124 -0.95 -9.43 -17.44
C THR A 124 -1.06 -9.92 -16.00
N GLY A 125 -0.08 -10.69 -15.56
CA GLY A 125 -0.08 -11.24 -14.21
C GLY A 125 1.23 -11.94 -13.84
N ILE A 126 1.30 -12.44 -12.61
CA ILE A 126 2.41 -13.26 -12.14
C ILE A 126 2.28 -14.64 -12.78
N LEU A 127 3.32 -15.10 -13.47
CA LEU A 127 3.39 -16.45 -14.02
C LEU A 127 3.52 -17.48 -12.90
N THR A 128 2.46 -18.19 -12.62
CA THR A 128 2.44 -19.21 -11.57
C THR A 128 2.92 -20.57 -12.08
N SER A 129 2.47 -20.94 -13.27
CA SER A 129 2.94 -22.14 -13.97
C SER A 129 2.79 -22.03 -15.47
N GLN A 130 3.63 -22.77 -16.20
CA GLN A 130 3.56 -22.92 -17.65
C GLN A 130 3.95 -24.34 -18.02
N ASN A 131 3.16 -24.97 -18.88
CA ASN A 131 3.45 -26.29 -19.44
C ASN A 131 2.99 -26.36 -20.90
N THR A 132 3.04 -27.54 -21.50
CA THR A 132 2.67 -27.75 -22.91
C THR A 132 1.18 -27.59 -23.21
N THR A 133 0.32 -27.55 -22.18
CA THR A 133 -1.14 -27.47 -22.35
C THR A 133 -1.72 -26.11 -21.94
N GLN A 134 -1.09 -25.40 -21.01
CA GLN A 134 -1.64 -24.17 -20.45
C GLN A 134 -0.60 -23.28 -19.78
N VAL A 135 -0.95 -22.02 -19.64
CA VAL A 135 -0.32 -21.01 -18.78
C VAL A 135 -1.28 -20.62 -17.68
N VAL A 136 -0.76 -20.44 -16.45
CA VAL A 136 -1.56 -20.02 -15.29
C VAL A 136 -0.99 -18.71 -14.76
N LEU A 137 -1.84 -17.70 -14.72
CA LEU A 137 -1.51 -16.36 -14.22
C LEU A 137 -2.29 -16.05 -12.95
N ARG A 138 -1.70 -15.25 -12.06
CA ARG A 138 -2.42 -14.52 -11.00
C ARG A 138 -2.47 -13.05 -11.40
N GLU A 139 -3.68 -12.51 -11.54
CA GLU A 139 -3.95 -11.15 -12.01
C GLU A 139 -4.49 -10.26 -10.89
N LEU A 140 -4.29 -8.94 -11.00
CA LEU A 140 -4.90 -7.94 -10.08
C LEU A 140 -6.42 -7.89 -10.19
N THR A 141 -6.96 -8.28 -11.34
CA THR A 141 -8.40 -8.24 -11.64
C THR A 141 -9.20 -9.32 -10.93
N ASP A 142 -8.56 -10.45 -10.60
CA ASP A 142 -9.16 -11.51 -9.78
C ASP A 142 -8.11 -12.09 -8.82
N LEU A 143 -8.13 -11.60 -7.59
CA LEU A 143 -7.18 -12.00 -6.54
C LEU A 143 -7.41 -13.41 -6.01
N LEU A 144 -8.59 -13.97 -6.23
CA LEU A 144 -8.99 -15.25 -5.65
C LEU A 144 -8.80 -16.41 -6.62
N ASN A 145 -8.96 -16.16 -7.92
CA ASN A 145 -8.93 -17.21 -8.93
C ASN A 145 -7.77 -16.95 -9.91
N PRO A 146 -6.91 -17.94 -10.14
CA PRO A 146 -5.90 -17.84 -11.18
C PRO A 146 -6.56 -17.91 -12.57
N THR A 147 -6.05 -17.11 -13.50
CA THR A 147 -6.43 -17.17 -14.91
C THR A 147 -5.68 -18.31 -15.58
N ILE A 148 -6.41 -19.26 -16.14
CA ILE A 148 -5.88 -20.39 -16.90
C ILE A 148 -6.08 -20.12 -18.39
N ILE A 149 -4.97 -20.06 -19.15
CA ILE A 149 -4.99 -19.81 -20.60
C ILE A 149 -4.47 -21.07 -21.30
N PRO A 150 -5.30 -21.76 -22.10
CA PRO A 150 -4.84 -22.89 -22.90
C PRO A 150 -3.72 -22.47 -23.86
N GLN A 151 -2.68 -23.31 -24.03
CA GLN A 151 -1.55 -23.02 -24.92
C GLN A 151 -2.00 -22.74 -26.36
N SER A 152 -3.08 -23.36 -26.83
CA SER A 152 -3.66 -23.11 -28.15
C SER A 152 -4.31 -21.72 -28.33
N GLN A 153 -4.52 -21.00 -27.24
CA GLN A 153 -5.09 -19.65 -27.24
C GLN A 153 -4.03 -18.58 -27.02
N ILE A 154 -2.77 -18.95 -26.97
CA ILE A 154 -1.64 -18.02 -26.74
C ILE A 154 -0.95 -17.78 -28.06
N ASP A 155 -0.82 -16.49 -28.41
CA ASP A 155 -0.06 -16.02 -29.54
C ASP A 155 1.39 -15.71 -29.11
N GLU A 156 1.53 -14.94 -28.02
CA GLU A 156 2.82 -14.51 -27.51
C GLU A 156 2.84 -14.41 -25.98
N ILE A 157 4.01 -14.64 -25.36
CA ILE A 157 4.27 -14.41 -23.94
C ILE A 157 5.54 -13.60 -23.80
N GLU A 158 5.43 -12.43 -23.19
CA GLU A 158 6.58 -11.57 -22.90
C GLU A 158 6.76 -11.38 -21.39
N LYS A 159 8.02 -11.40 -20.91
CA LYS A 159 8.36 -10.97 -19.55
C LYS A 159 8.33 -9.45 -19.50
N THR A 160 7.67 -8.89 -18.49
CA THR A 160 7.68 -7.46 -18.27
C THR A 160 8.72 -7.08 -17.20
N SER A 161 9.25 -5.87 -17.30
CA SER A 161 10.10 -5.29 -16.25
C SER A 161 9.29 -4.60 -15.15
N LEU A 162 7.96 -4.61 -15.25
CA LEU A 162 7.07 -3.97 -14.30
C LEU A 162 6.62 -4.94 -13.22
N SER A 163 6.69 -4.50 -11.98
CA SER A 163 6.12 -5.23 -10.85
C SER A 163 4.59 -5.20 -10.90
N ILE A 164 3.94 -6.28 -10.44
CA ILE A 164 2.50 -6.28 -10.22
C ILE A 164 2.09 -5.36 -9.05
N MET A 165 3.02 -5.06 -8.13
CA MET A 165 2.83 -4.05 -7.10
C MET A 165 2.86 -2.67 -7.77
N PRO A 166 1.76 -1.88 -7.72
CA PRO A 166 1.72 -0.58 -8.37
C PRO A 166 2.68 0.42 -7.71
N GLN A 167 3.27 1.28 -8.51
CA GLN A 167 4.01 2.44 -8.01
C GLN A 167 3.05 3.49 -7.46
N GLY A 168 3.47 4.27 -6.46
CA GLY A 168 2.68 5.37 -5.93
C GLY A 168 1.62 4.97 -4.92
N LEU A 169 1.60 3.72 -4.42
CA LEU A 169 0.63 3.29 -3.41
C LEU A 169 0.64 4.16 -2.15
N VAL A 170 1.80 4.70 -1.78
CA VAL A 170 1.96 5.56 -0.61
C VAL A 170 1.37 6.96 -0.78
N ASP A 171 1.03 7.37 -2.00
CA ASP A 171 0.33 8.65 -2.26
C ASP A 171 -1.08 8.68 -1.66
N SER A 172 -1.61 7.52 -1.31
CA SER A 172 -2.88 7.38 -0.59
C SER A 172 -2.77 7.62 0.92
N LEU A 173 -1.57 7.70 1.46
CA LEU A 173 -1.30 8.07 2.85
C LEU A 173 -1.38 9.60 3.02
N ARG A 174 -1.77 10.04 4.22
CA ARG A 174 -1.99 11.47 4.49
C ARG A 174 -0.70 12.28 4.59
N ASN A 175 0.39 11.65 5.04
CA ASN A 175 1.66 12.32 5.28
C ASN A 175 2.81 11.33 5.51
N GLU A 176 4.05 11.84 5.63
CA GLU A 176 5.24 11.03 5.93
C GLU A 176 5.15 10.26 7.26
N GLY A 177 4.46 10.79 8.26
CA GLY A 177 4.28 10.09 9.54
C GLY A 177 3.54 8.77 9.36
N GLU A 178 2.50 8.73 8.52
CA GLU A 178 1.82 7.48 8.18
C GLU A 178 2.70 6.52 7.38
N PHE A 179 3.56 7.04 6.50
CA PHE A 179 4.55 6.22 5.82
C PHE A 179 5.54 5.60 6.82
N TYR A 180 6.03 6.39 7.79
CA TYR A 180 6.94 5.87 8.82
C TYR A 180 6.27 4.82 9.70
N ASP A 181 5.02 5.02 10.09
CA ASP A 181 4.25 4.06 10.86
C ASP A 181 4.06 2.75 10.08
N LEU A 182 3.62 2.84 8.81
CA LEU A 182 3.41 1.70 7.93
C LEU A 182 4.71 0.90 7.74
N MET A 183 5.81 1.58 7.40
CA MET A 183 7.09 0.92 7.18
C MET A 183 7.67 0.33 8.48
N ARG A 184 7.41 0.98 9.63
CA ARG A 184 7.81 0.41 10.92
C ARG A 184 7.12 -0.93 11.18
N TYR A 185 5.83 -1.02 10.90
CA TYR A 185 5.10 -2.30 10.97
C TYR A 185 5.71 -3.35 10.03
N VAL A 186 5.97 -2.99 8.79
CA VAL A 186 6.59 -3.91 7.81
C VAL A 186 7.95 -4.42 8.32
N PHE A 187 8.82 -3.54 8.85
CA PHE A 187 10.11 -3.94 9.42
C PHE A 187 9.94 -4.92 10.57
N GLU A 188 9.06 -4.61 11.52
CA GLU A 188 8.82 -5.46 12.69
C GLU A 188 8.28 -6.84 12.30
N VAL A 189 7.38 -6.91 11.31
CA VAL A 189 6.81 -8.18 10.85
C VAL A 189 7.84 -9.00 10.08
N VAL A 190 8.64 -8.37 9.21
CA VAL A 190 9.68 -9.07 8.45
C VAL A 190 10.77 -9.61 9.38
N HIS A 191 11.29 -8.78 10.29
CA HIS A 191 12.38 -9.18 11.16
C HIS A 191 11.95 -10.11 12.32
N GLY A 192 10.72 -9.91 12.83
CA GLY A 192 10.19 -10.67 13.96
C GLY A 192 9.31 -11.86 13.58
N GLY A 193 8.98 -12.00 12.29
CA GLY A 193 8.18 -13.10 11.75
C GLY A 193 6.78 -13.22 12.37
N SER A 194 6.23 -14.44 12.32
CA SER A 194 4.87 -14.72 12.78
C SER A 194 4.59 -14.40 14.26
N PRO A 195 5.52 -14.54 15.22
CA PRO A 195 5.29 -14.08 16.59
C PRO A 195 5.02 -12.59 16.66
N ARG A 196 5.87 -11.78 16.01
CA ARG A 196 5.75 -10.32 16.02
C ARG A 196 4.53 -9.82 15.27
N ALA A 197 4.19 -10.46 14.15
CA ALA A 197 2.97 -10.17 13.40
C ALA A 197 1.69 -10.38 14.27
N ARG A 198 1.68 -11.42 15.12
CA ARG A 198 0.55 -11.64 16.05
C ARG A 198 0.45 -10.58 17.14
N GLU A 199 1.58 -10.14 17.68
CA GLU A 199 1.62 -9.09 18.72
C GLU A 199 1.14 -7.74 18.19
N LEU A 200 1.45 -7.42 16.93
CA LEU A 200 1.13 -6.14 16.29
C LEU A 200 -0.20 -6.14 15.54
N ARG A 201 -0.96 -7.24 15.65
CA ARG A 201 -2.23 -7.35 14.94
C ARG A 201 -3.24 -6.37 15.51
N PRO A 202 -3.87 -5.54 14.67
CA PRO A 202 -4.98 -4.71 15.10
C PRO A 202 -6.16 -5.56 15.58
N THR A 203 -6.84 -5.10 16.61
CA THR A 203 -8.09 -5.70 17.07
C THR A 203 -9.21 -5.41 16.08
N PRO A 204 -10.31 -6.21 16.07
CA PRO A 204 -11.46 -5.92 15.21
C PRO A 204 -12.02 -4.51 15.40
N GLU A 205 -11.98 -3.97 16.62
CA GLU A 205 -12.46 -2.63 16.95
C GLU A 205 -11.57 -1.54 16.33
N GLU A 206 -10.26 -1.75 16.25
CA GLU A 206 -9.31 -0.84 15.62
C GLU A 206 -9.44 -0.85 14.10
N LEU A 207 -9.96 -1.94 13.52
CA LEU A 207 -10.17 -2.09 12.08
C LEU A 207 -11.53 -1.53 11.61
N VAL A 208 -12.42 -1.16 12.53
CA VAL A 208 -13.69 -0.53 12.18
C VAL A 208 -13.46 0.92 11.78
N PHE A 209 -13.57 1.21 10.47
CA PHE A 209 -13.63 2.59 10.01
C PHE A 209 -14.87 3.27 10.53
N LYS A 210 -14.72 4.38 11.26
CA LYS A 210 -15.80 5.35 11.49
C LYS A 210 -15.98 6.25 10.26
N ASP A 211 -16.00 5.67 9.09
CA ASP A 211 -16.36 6.40 7.88
C ASP A 211 -17.66 5.82 7.34
N ASP A 212 -18.76 6.46 7.71
CA ASP A 212 -20.12 6.12 7.27
C ASP A 212 -20.31 6.30 5.75
N SER A 213 -19.27 6.69 4.99
CA SER A 213 -19.36 7.00 3.57
C SER A 213 -18.99 5.82 2.63
N VAL A 214 -18.43 4.73 3.14
CA VAL A 214 -18.10 3.54 2.32
C VAL A 214 -18.71 2.29 2.94
N GLY A 215 -19.89 1.89 2.47
CA GLY A 215 -20.68 0.75 2.96
C GLY A 215 -20.08 -0.64 2.73
N LEU A 216 -18.80 -0.84 3.04
CA LEU A 216 -18.13 -2.13 3.05
C LEU A 216 -17.57 -2.36 4.46
N ASP A 217 -18.33 -3.08 5.28
CA ASP A 217 -17.84 -3.51 6.57
C ASP A 217 -16.73 -4.58 6.41
N HIS A 218 -15.79 -4.56 7.34
CA HIS A 218 -14.68 -5.50 7.37
C HIS A 218 -15.16 -6.95 7.47
N ALA A 219 -16.28 -7.20 8.16
CA ALA A 219 -16.92 -8.51 8.26
C ALA A 219 -17.36 -9.03 6.88
N GLY A 220 -17.86 -8.17 6.00
CA GLY A 220 -18.22 -8.52 4.63
C GLY A 220 -17.01 -8.90 3.77
N ILE A 221 -15.85 -8.26 3.99
CA ILE A 221 -14.60 -8.61 3.30
C ILE A 221 -14.08 -9.96 3.76
N LEU A 222 -14.04 -10.22 5.08
CA LEU A 222 -13.60 -11.50 5.64
C LEU A 222 -14.53 -12.64 5.24
N GLN A 223 -15.84 -12.41 5.19
CA GLN A 223 -16.83 -13.39 4.76
C GLN A 223 -16.68 -13.74 3.27
N ARG A 224 -16.38 -12.78 2.40
CA ARG A 224 -16.09 -13.02 0.98
C ARG A 224 -14.76 -13.75 0.76
N LEU A 225 -13.78 -13.55 1.65
CA LEU A 225 -12.50 -14.24 1.62
C LEU A 225 -12.55 -15.65 2.23
N GLY A 226 -13.73 -16.16 2.62
CA GLY A 226 -13.91 -17.52 3.10
C GLY A 226 -13.39 -17.77 4.52
N ALA A 227 -13.10 -16.73 5.28
CA ALA A 227 -12.78 -16.83 6.70
C ALA A 227 -14.05 -17.15 7.50
N LYS A 228 -14.61 -18.34 7.29
CA LYS A 228 -15.60 -18.92 8.19
C LYS A 228 -14.83 -19.44 9.41
N ASP A 229 -15.21 -18.92 10.57
CA ASP A 229 -14.82 -19.42 11.88
C ASP A 229 -13.36 -19.19 12.31
N LEU A 230 -13.01 -17.91 12.56
CA LEU A 230 -11.97 -17.59 13.54
C LEU A 230 -12.67 -17.24 14.86
N LYS A 231 -12.91 -18.26 15.69
CA LYS A 231 -13.15 -18.13 17.13
C LYS A 231 -11.84 -18.11 17.88
#